data_87fc57acd9cf45ff6e3803a5618428ee
#
_entry.id   87fc57acd9cf45ff6e3803a5618428ee
#
_cell.length_a   1.000
_cell.length_b   1.000
_cell.length_c   1.000
_cell.angle_alpha   90.00
_cell.angle_beta   90.00
_cell.angle_gamma   90.00
#
_symmetry.space_group_name_H-M   'P 1'
#
loop_
_entity.id
_entity.type
_entity.pdbx_description
1 polymer ?
#
loop_
_entity_poly.entity_id
_entity_poly.type
_entity_poly.pdbx_seq_one_letter_code
_entity_poly.pdbx_strand_id
1 'polypeptide(L)'
;GHTFVSYVSSIQAQLVQLDSLIRRDFVQHEFSLSVASSGYYFLSRICAELFERYRSIGIRIEQFEDHENNVADLVDSQAAEIGIVRVWSCYKNAYLKQLRARKLQHFDIASLSIAVTVGEQNPLYHRESDFVSAAELRELPPVMYSNMDSGPYADIYDRLHLSNKGSRFVVSSRSALYEILSNTSCYYLNSAYPFDVLDTGLPSNYANYRTLKLANCDITSEIIWFKREDYIMSQLSNEVINSVTRYFA
;
A
#
# COMPACT_ATOMS: atom_id res chain seq x y z
N GLY A 1 -30.19 -7.19 16.65
CA GLY A 1 -28.90 -7.89 16.65
C GLY A 1 -27.74 -7.07 16.09
N HIS A 2 -27.80 -6.63 14.83
CA HIS A 2 -26.68 -5.95 14.14
C HIS A 2 -26.28 -4.62 14.78
N THR A 3 -27.22 -3.81 15.20
CA THR A 3 -26.96 -2.51 15.83
C THR A 3 -26.19 -2.66 17.16
N PHE A 4 -26.56 -3.67 17.96
CA PHE A 4 -25.87 -3.94 19.23
C PHE A 4 -24.42 -4.38 19.02
N VAL A 5 -24.16 -5.25 18.05
CA VAL A 5 -22.80 -5.71 17.69
C VAL A 5 -21.95 -4.54 17.21
N SER A 6 -22.51 -3.64 16.42
CA SER A 6 -21.82 -2.42 15.96
C SER A 6 -21.39 -1.52 17.13
N TYR A 7 -22.27 -1.30 18.11
CA TYR A 7 -21.93 -0.51 19.31
C TYR A 7 -20.86 -1.20 20.17
N VAL A 8 -20.94 -2.52 20.36
CA VAL A 8 -19.94 -3.28 21.12
C VAL A 8 -18.58 -3.23 20.43
N SER A 9 -18.53 -3.38 19.12
CA SER A 9 -17.28 -3.26 18.34
C SER A 9 -16.67 -1.87 18.45
N SER A 10 -17.49 -0.82 18.42
CA SER A 10 -17.03 0.57 18.63
C SER A 10 -16.45 0.78 20.03
N ILE A 11 -17.10 0.26 21.07
CA ILE A 11 -16.61 0.34 22.46
C ILE A 11 -15.30 -0.45 22.60
N GLN A 12 -15.21 -1.65 22.03
CA GLN A 12 -13.97 -2.42 22.05
C GLN A 12 -12.81 -1.68 21.37
N ALA A 13 -13.05 -1.05 20.22
CA ALA A 13 -12.04 -0.22 19.55
C ALA A 13 -11.59 0.95 20.43
N GLN A 14 -12.51 1.63 21.10
CA GLN A 14 -12.20 2.72 22.03
C GLN A 14 -11.42 2.25 23.26
N LEU A 15 -11.74 1.07 23.81
CA LEU A 15 -11.00 0.49 24.93
C LEU A 15 -9.57 0.10 24.54
N VAL A 16 -9.38 -0.47 23.35
CA VAL A 16 -8.03 -0.77 22.81
C VAL A 16 -7.24 0.52 22.61
N GLN A 17 -7.88 1.59 22.12
CA GLN A 17 -7.25 2.90 22.01
C GLN A 17 -6.85 3.48 23.37
N LEU A 18 -7.73 3.42 24.35
CA LEU A 18 -7.46 3.88 25.71
C LEU A 18 -6.31 3.10 26.36
N ASP A 19 -6.30 1.76 26.22
CA ASP A 19 -5.21 0.91 26.72
C ASP A 19 -3.88 1.26 26.03
N SER A 20 -3.89 1.52 24.73
CA SER A 20 -2.71 1.96 23.98
C SER A 20 -2.19 3.33 24.42
N LEU A 21 -3.09 4.28 24.73
CA LEU A 21 -2.73 5.60 25.26
C LEU A 21 -2.13 5.48 26.67
N ILE A 22 -2.77 4.71 27.54
CA ILE A 22 -2.28 4.46 28.93
C ILE A 22 -0.91 3.79 28.88
N ARG A 23 -0.71 2.80 28.02
CA ARG A 23 0.60 2.14 27.88
C ARG A 23 1.67 3.09 27.34
N ARG A 24 1.32 4.01 26.43
CA ARG A 24 2.25 5.05 25.95
C ARG A 24 2.71 6.01 27.05
N ASP A 25 1.82 6.40 27.95
CA ASP A 25 2.15 7.30 29.07
C ASP A 25 2.97 6.60 30.19
N PHE A 26 2.84 5.27 30.34
CA PHE A 26 3.54 4.51 31.38
C PHE A 26 4.88 3.91 30.92
N VAL A 27 5.11 3.74 29.63
CA VAL A 27 6.40 3.25 29.10
C VAL A 27 7.27 4.46 28.78
N GLN A 28 8.10 4.86 29.77
CA GLN A 28 9.13 5.87 29.59
C GLN A 28 9.94 5.60 28.32
N HIS A 29 9.82 6.51 27.33
CA HIS A 29 10.76 6.71 26.22
C HIS A 29 11.27 5.45 25.50
N GLU A 30 10.39 4.56 25.11
CA GLU A 30 10.76 3.61 24.06
C GLU A 30 11.03 4.41 22.78
N PHE A 31 12.23 4.24 22.24
CA PHE A 31 12.60 4.75 20.94
C PHE A 31 11.77 3.97 19.90
N SER A 32 10.61 4.50 19.53
CA SER A 32 9.58 3.78 18.80
C SER A 32 9.14 4.52 17.54
N LEU A 33 8.66 3.75 16.59
CA LEU A 33 8.06 4.20 15.34
C LEU A 33 6.80 3.39 15.06
N SER A 34 5.70 4.05 14.74
CA SER A 34 4.50 3.40 14.19
C SER A 34 4.18 3.97 12.81
N VAL A 35 4.16 3.11 11.79
CA VAL A 35 3.88 3.49 10.41
C VAL A 35 2.77 2.63 9.81
N ALA A 36 1.79 3.28 9.17
CA ALA A 36 0.72 2.60 8.44
C ALA A 36 0.90 2.78 6.93
N SER A 37 0.62 1.74 6.15
CA SER A 37 0.78 1.81 4.70
C SER A 37 -0.17 0.88 3.94
N SER A 38 -0.32 1.11 2.63
CA SER A 38 -1.03 0.17 1.75
C SER A 38 -0.18 -1.07 1.39
N GLY A 39 0.87 -1.35 2.18
CA GLY A 39 1.69 -2.53 2.03
C GLY A 39 2.76 -2.44 0.94
N TYR A 40 3.97 -2.06 1.32
CA TYR A 40 5.11 -1.90 0.41
C TYR A 40 6.33 -2.66 0.89
N TYR A 41 6.96 -3.44 0.00
CA TYR A 41 8.21 -4.12 0.32
C TYR A 41 9.34 -3.15 0.64
N PHE A 42 9.45 -2.03 -0.12
CA PHE A 42 10.47 -1.02 0.14
C PHE A 42 10.36 -0.43 1.56
N LEU A 43 9.13 -0.24 2.05
CA LEU A 43 8.92 0.28 3.39
C LEU A 43 9.33 -0.72 4.47
N SER A 44 8.97 -1.99 4.32
CA SER A 44 9.38 -3.05 5.25
C SER A 44 10.91 -3.19 5.29
N ARG A 45 11.58 -3.05 4.14
CA ARG A 45 13.04 -3.04 4.07
C ARG A 45 13.65 -1.84 4.78
N ILE A 46 13.12 -0.63 4.56
CA ILE A 46 13.56 0.58 5.27
C ILE A 46 13.36 0.40 6.78
N CYS A 47 12.24 -0.13 7.22
CA CYS A 47 11.97 -0.42 8.64
C CYS A 47 12.97 -1.45 9.21
N ALA A 48 13.30 -2.49 8.45
CA ALA A 48 14.29 -3.49 8.85
C ALA A 48 15.70 -2.88 8.97
N GLU A 49 16.10 -2.01 8.04
CA GLU A 49 17.38 -1.29 8.11
C GLU A 49 17.46 -0.37 9.34
N LEU A 50 16.38 0.31 9.68
CA LEU A 50 16.30 1.12 10.89
C LEU A 50 16.36 0.26 12.15
N PHE A 51 15.63 -0.87 12.17
CA PHE A 51 15.68 -1.80 13.29
C PHE A 51 17.12 -2.29 13.55
N GLU A 52 17.83 -2.74 12.51
CA GLU A 52 19.21 -3.20 12.66
C GLU A 52 20.15 -2.08 13.15
N ARG A 53 19.95 -0.84 12.68
CA ARG A 53 20.76 0.31 13.09
C ARG A 53 20.59 0.65 14.58
N TYR A 54 19.37 0.55 15.10
CA TYR A 54 19.02 1.02 16.44
C TYR A 54 18.72 -0.09 17.45
N ARG A 55 18.81 -1.38 17.06
CA ARG A 55 18.48 -2.50 17.94
C ARG A 55 19.28 -2.52 19.26
N SER A 56 20.51 -2.00 19.26
CA SER A 56 21.37 -1.99 20.45
C SER A 56 20.91 -1.02 21.55
N ILE A 57 20.13 -0.01 21.20
CA ILE A 57 19.58 0.96 22.16
C ILE A 57 18.11 0.70 22.49
N GLY A 58 17.53 -0.36 21.96
CA GLY A 58 16.13 -0.73 22.17
C GLY A 58 15.16 0.09 21.30
N ILE A 59 14.89 -0.39 20.08
CA ILE A 59 13.90 0.20 19.17
C ILE A 59 12.66 -0.70 19.08
N ARG A 60 11.48 -0.07 19.01
CA ARG A 60 10.22 -0.74 18.68
C ARG A 60 9.68 -0.16 17.38
N ILE A 61 9.43 -1.00 16.37
CA ILE A 61 8.78 -0.59 15.13
C ILE A 61 7.47 -1.35 14.98
N GLU A 62 6.38 -0.61 14.80
CA GLU A 62 5.07 -1.15 14.43
C GLU A 62 4.76 -0.75 12.99
N GLN A 63 4.52 -1.75 12.15
CA GLN A 63 4.13 -1.55 10.77
C GLN A 63 2.73 -2.11 10.56
N PHE A 64 1.79 -1.24 10.20
CA PHE A 64 0.42 -1.61 9.84
C PHE A 64 0.26 -1.64 8.32
N GLU A 65 -0.41 -2.66 7.83
CA GLU A 65 -0.75 -2.79 6.41
C GLU A 65 -2.26 -2.88 6.25
N ASP A 66 -2.85 -1.91 5.54
CA ASP A 66 -4.29 -1.85 5.28
C ASP A 66 -4.60 -1.01 4.03
N HIS A 67 -5.86 -0.95 3.63
CA HIS A 67 -6.32 -0.08 2.55
C HIS A 67 -6.20 1.41 2.92
N GLU A 68 -6.11 2.26 1.92
CA GLU A 68 -5.80 3.69 2.04
C GLU A 68 -6.69 4.43 3.05
N ASN A 69 -8.00 4.13 3.08
CA ASN A 69 -8.93 4.75 4.02
C ASN A 69 -8.66 4.31 5.46
N ASN A 70 -8.38 3.02 5.67
CA ASN A 70 -8.05 2.47 6.99
C ASN A 70 -6.68 2.98 7.46
N VAL A 71 -5.72 3.16 6.56
CA VAL A 71 -4.44 3.83 6.87
C VAL A 71 -4.69 5.25 7.39
N ALA A 72 -5.61 6.00 6.77
CA ALA A 72 -5.99 7.32 7.26
C ALA A 72 -6.63 7.27 8.65
N ASP A 73 -7.48 6.28 8.92
CA ASP A 73 -8.11 6.07 10.23
C ASP A 73 -7.08 5.71 11.31
N LEU A 74 -6.06 4.91 10.99
CA LEU A 74 -4.95 4.58 11.91
C LEU A 74 -4.14 5.82 12.29
N VAL A 75 -3.88 6.74 11.35
CA VAL A 75 -3.16 7.99 11.64
C VAL A 75 -4.05 8.97 12.42
N ASP A 76 -5.32 9.11 12.05
CA ASP A 76 -6.28 9.99 12.73
C ASP A 76 -6.48 9.56 14.19
N SER A 77 -6.61 8.27 14.44
CA SER A 77 -6.75 7.67 15.78
C SER A 77 -5.45 7.60 16.58
N GLN A 78 -4.32 8.05 16.03
CA GLN A 78 -2.98 7.98 16.63
C GLN A 78 -2.43 6.56 16.84
N ALA A 79 -3.03 5.54 16.23
CA ALA A 79 -2.45 4.19 16.22
C ALA A 79 -1.16 4.15 15.38
N ALA A 80 -1.06 5.00 14.34
CA ALA A 80 0.16 5.22 13.59
C ALA A 80 0.55 6.70 13.59
N GLU A 81 1.85 6.99 13.61
CA GLU A 81 2.41 8.34 13.55
C GLU A 81 2.32 8.93 12.15
N ILE A 82 2.58 8.11 11.15
CA ILE A 82 2.60 8.48 9.73
C ILE A 82 1.88 7.42 8.89
N GLY A 83 1.26 7.89 7.81
CA GLY A 83 0.64 7.05 6.80
C GLY A 83 1.34 7.21 5.45
N ILE A 84 1.58 6.10 4.72
CA ILE A 84 2.14 6.11 3.37
C ILE A 84 1.22 5.30 2.48
N VAL A 85 0.63 5.92 1.47
CA VAL A 85 -0.33 5.26 0.59
C VAL A 85 -0.06 5.55 -0.88
N ARG A 86 -0.61 4.68 -1.72
CA ARG A 86 -0.69 4.87 -3.15
C ARG A 86 -2.14 5.20 -3.51
N VAL A 87 -2.34 6.27 -4.25
CA VAL A 87 -3.65 6.67 -4.75
C VAL A 87 -3.57 6.85 -6.27
N TRP A 88 -4.54 6.31 -7.01
CA TRP A 88 -4.64 6.59 -8.44
C TRP A 88 -4.95 8.07 -8.68
N SER A 89 -4.29 8.70 -9.65
CA SER A 89 -4.44 10.15 -9.92
C SER A 89 -5.89 10.58 -10.12
N CYS A 90 -6.72 9.72 -10.71
CA CYS A 90 -8.15 9.96 -10.92
C CYS A 90 -8.98 10.02 -9.62
N TYR A 91 -8.48 9.50 -8.49
CA TYR A 91 -9.13 9.57 -7.16
C TYR A 91 -8.40 10.49 -6.18
N LYS A 92 -7.22 11.00 -6.54
CA LYS A 92 -6.35 11.78 -5.64
C LYS A 92 -7.11 12.94 -4.98
N ASN A 93 -7.80 13.75 -5.76
CA ASN A 93 -8.52 14.92 -5.24
C ASN A 93 -9.59 14.56 -4.19
N ALA A 94 -10.33 13.47 -4.42
CA ALA A 94 -11.33 12.99 -3.47
C ALA A 94 -10.68 12.49 -2.18
N TYR A 95 -9.59 11.74 -2.29
CA TYR A 95 -8.83 11.24 -1.15
C TYR A 95 -8.21 12.38 -0.33
N LEU A 96 -7.57 13.36 -0.98
CA LEU A 96 -7.00 14.52 -0.29
C LEU A 96 -8.05 15.36 0.43
N LYS A 97 -9.27 15.44 -0.10
CA LYS A 97 -10.41 16.08 0.59
C LYS A 97 -10.77 15.34 1.88
N GLN A 98 -10.74 14.01 1.85
CA GLN A 98 -10.99 13.18 3.05
C GLN A 98 -9.88 13.36 4.10
N LEU A 99 -8.60 13.41 3.70
CA LEU A 99 -7.48 13.66 4.61
C LEU A 99 -7.63 15.02 5.31
N ARG A 100 -7.96 16.08 4.55
CA ARG A 100 -8.18 17.42 5.12
C ARG A 100 -9.35 17.46 6.11
N ALA A 101 -10.43 16.74 5.83
CA ALA A 101 -11.57 16.65 6.75
C ALA A 101 -11.20 16.00 8.10
N ARG A 102 -10.18 15.15 8.12
CA ARG A 102 -9.59 14.53 9.32
C ARG A 102 -8.41 15.33 9.91
N LYS A 103 -8.11 16.52 9.41
CA LYS A 103 -6.92 17.33 9.79
C LYS A 103 -5.61 16.57 9.61
N LEU A 104 -5.53 15.78 8.53
CA LEU A 104 -4.30 15.10 8.12
C LEU A 104 -3.60 15.93 7.05
N GLN A 105 -2.37 16.33 7.32
CA GLN A 105 -1.50 17.04 6.40
C GLN A 105 -0.78 16.04 5.50
N HIS A 106 -0.90 16.18 4.18
CA HIS A 106 -0.29 15.28 3.20
C HIS A 106 0.86 15.93 2.46
N PHE A 107 1.74 15.07 1.90
CA PHE A 107 2.89 15.44 1.09
C PHE A 107 3.05 14.44 -0.05
N ASP A 108 3.35 14.92 -1.24
CA ASP A 108 3.62 14.09 -2.41
C ASP A 108 5.06 13.54 -2.34
N ILE A 109 5.24 12.26 -2.70
CA ILE A 109 6.55 11.61 -2.80
C ILE A 109 6.91 11.38 -4.27
N ALA A 110 6.05 10.69 -5.01
CA ALA A 110 6.32 10.31 -6.40
C ALA A 110 5.03 10.11 -7.20
N SER A 111 5.14 10.27 -8.51
CA SER A 111 4.12 9.89 -9.47
C SER A 111 4.67 8.80 -10.39
N LEU A 112 4.00 7.65 -10.43
CA LEU A 112 4.46 6.45 -11.13
C LEU A 112 3.50 6.08 -12.26
N SER A 113 4.03 5.51 -13.32
CA SER A 113 3.20 4.90 -14.36
C SER A 113 2.40 3.72 -13.80
N ILE A 114 1.22 3.49 -14.34
CA ILE A 114 0.48 2.25 -14.10
C ILE A 114 1.23 1.08 -14.73
N ALA A 115 1.27 -0.02 -14.02
CA ALA A 115 1.89 -1.25 -14.48
C ALA A 115 1.03 -2.46 -14.09
N VAL A 116 1.39 -3.61 -14.63
CA VAL A 116 0.83 -4.89 -14.22
C VAL A 116 1.94 -5.85 -13.84
N THR A 117 1.70 -6.64 -12.82
CA THR A 117 2.59 -7.74 -12.41
C THR A 117 2.01 -9.07 -12.89
N VAL A 118 2.85 -9.89 -13.49
CA VAL A 118 2.51 -11.21 -14.03
C VAL A 118 3.49 -12.27 -13.52
N GLY A 119 3.03 -13.50 -13.33
CA GLY A 119 3.87 -14.65 -13.01
C GLY A 119 4.27 -15.44 -14.26
N GLU A 120 5.10 -16.46 -14.10
CA GLU A 120 5.65 -17.30 -15.18
C GLU A 120 4.59 -18.00 -16.05
N GLN A 121 3.41 -18.28 -15.48
CA GLN A 121 2.31 -18.92 -16.20
C GLN A 121 1.53 -17.96 -17.12
N ASN A 122 1.83 -16.66 -17.04
CA ASN A 122 1.18 -15.64 -17.86
C ASN A 122 1.90 -15.54 -19.22
N PRO A 123 1.18 -15.49 -20.36
CA PRO A 123 1.80 -15.40 -21.69
C PRO A 123 2.63 -14.12 -21.90
N LEU A 124 2.42 -13.09 -21.09
CA LEU A 124 3.19 -11.85 -21.14
C LEU A 124 4.54 -11.93 -20.41
N TYR A 125 4.79 -12.99 -19.65
CA TYR A 125 6.00 -13.08 -18.81
C TYR A 125 7.30 -13.08 -19.64
N HIS A 126 7.34 -13.81 -20.75
CA HIS A 126 8.55 -13.96 -21.59
C HIS A 126 8.62 -12.98 -22.75
N ARG A 127 7.72 -12.00 -22.83
CA ARG A 127 7.76 -11.03 -23.94
C ARG A 127 9.00 -10.14 -23.86
N GLU A 128 9.47 -9.64 -24.99
CA GLU A 128 10.65 -8.75 -25.03
C GLU A 128 10.32 -7.32 -24.55
N SER A 129 9.11 -6.82 -24.82
CA SER A 129 8.69 -5.46 -24.47
C SER A 129 8.36 -5.33 -22.98
N ASP A 130 8.78 -4.22 -22.36
CA ASP A 130 8.38 -3.81 -21.00
C ASP A 130 7.03 -3.08 -20.95
N PHE A 131 6.32 -3.02 -22.07
CA PHE A 131 5.01 -2.40 -22.17
C PHE A 131 3.95 -3.42 -22.56
N VAL A 132 2.73 -3.21 -22.07
CA VAL A 132 1.54 -3.97 -22.40
C VAL A 132 0.39 -3.02 -22.72
N SER A 133 -0.43 -3.35 -23.70
CA SER A 133 -1.63 -2.58 -24.06
C SER A 133 -2.85 -3.03 -23.23
N ALA A 134 -3.83 -2.13 -23.08
CA ALA A 134 -5.11 -2.47 -22.50
C ALA A 134 -5.86 -3.58 -23.29
N ALA A 135 -5.67 -3.63 -24.61
CA ALA A 135 -6.29 -4.65 -25.46
C ALA A 135 -5.78 -6.07 -25.11
N GLU A 136 -4.47 -6.23 -24.91
CA GLU A 136 -3.86 -7.52 -24.51
C GLU A 136 -4.34 -7.95 -23.12
N LEU A 137 -4.44 -7.01 -22.16
CA LEU A 137 -4.87 -7.32 -20.80
C LEU A 137 -6.35 -7.72 -20.71
N ARG A 138 -7.22 -7.23 -21.59
CA ARG A 138 -8.64 -7.65 -21.62
C ARG A 138 -8.84 -9.13 -21.94
N GLU A 139 -7.87 -9.76 -22.59
CA GLU A 139 -7.91 -11.20 -22.89
C GLU A 139 -7.44 -12.08 -21.70
N LEU A 140 -6.95 -11.46 -20.63
CA LEU A 140 -6.39 -12.16 -19.48
C LEU A 140 -7.23 -11.91 -18.22
N PRO A 141 -7.33 -12.89 -17.31
CA PRO A 141 -8.05 -12.70 -16.05
C PRO A 141 -7.23 -11.84 -15.08
N PRO A 142 -7.85 -10.82 -14.44
CA PRO A 142 -7.19 -10.11 -13.36
C PRO A 142 -7.27 -10.87 -12.03
N VAL A 143 -6.24 -10.71 -11.18
CA VAL A 143 -6.35 -10.90 -9.73
C VAL A 143 -6.33 -9.53 -9.07
N MET A 144 -7.26 -9.28 -8.15
CA MET A 144 -7.46 -7.96 -7.55
C MET A 144 -7.84 -8.05 -6.07
N TYR A 145 -7.61 -6.98 -5.35
CA TYR A 145 -8.16 -6.82 -4.01
C TYR A 145 -9.64 -6.42 -4.04
N SER A 146 -10.36 -6.71 -2.97
CA SER A 146 -11.80 -6.44 -2.86
C SER A 146 -12.17 -4.96 -3.06
N ASN A 147 -11.29 -4.01 -2.70
CA ASN A 147 -11.52 -2.58 -2.92
C ASN A 147 -11.55 -2.17 -4.40
N MET A 148 -10.98 -3.01 -5.30
CA MET A 148 -11.03 -2.83 -6.75
C MET A 148 -12.15 -3.64 -7.42
N ASP A 149 -12.76 -4.61 -6.73
CA ASP A 149 -13.89 -5.39 -7.25
C ASP A 149 -15.25 -4.73 -6.91
N SER A 150 -15.45 -4.37 -5.66
CA SER A 150 -16.73 -3.86 -5.14
C SER A 150 -16.59 -2.69 -4.17
N GLY A 151 -15.36 -2.17 -3.99
CA GLY A 151 -15.01 -1.08 -3.09
C GLY A 151 -14.91 0.28 -3.79
N PRO A 152 -14.19 1.23 -3.16
CA PRO A 152 -14.09 2.61 -3.63
C PRO A 152 -13.36 2.77 -4.98
N TYR A 153 -12.66 1.74 -5.45
CA TYR A 153 -11.92 1.73 -6.72
C TYR A 153 -12.50 0.74 -7.74
N ALA A 154 -13.76 0.35 -7.59
CA ALA A 154 -14.40 -0.66 -8.44
C ALA A 154 -14.45 -0.27 -9.93
N ASP A 155 -14.46 1.03 -10.25
CA ASP A 155 -14.45 1.54 -11.62
C ASP A 155 -13.04 1.74 -12.22
N ILE A 156 -11.94 1.37 -11.51
CA ILE A 156 -10.57 1.59 -12.02
C ILE A 156 -10.31 0.79 -13.31
N TYR A 157 -10.81 -0.43 -13.39
CA TYR A 157 -10.65 -1.24 -14.61
C TYR A 157 -11.38 -0.64 -15.80
N ASP A 158 -12.56 -0.03 -15.62
CA ASP A 158 -13.28 0.70 -16.64
C ASP A 158 -12.51 1.93 -17.11
N ARG A 159 -12.00 2.72 -16.16
CA ARG A 159 -11.21 3.92 -16.44
C ARG A 159 -9.92 3.63 -17.22
N LEU A 160 -9.31 2.48 -16.96
CA LEU A 160 -8.11 2.01 -17.66
C LEU A 160 -8.41 1.21 -18.93
N HIS A 161 -9.69 1.10 -19.32
CA HIS A 161 -10.14 0.28 -20.44
C HIS A 161 -9.71 -1.20 -20.34
N LEU A 162 -9.62 -1.73 -19.11
CA LEU A 162 -9.23 -3.10 -18.79
C LEU A 162 -10.41 -4.02 -18.50
N SER A 163 -11.63 -3.48 -18.38
CA SER A 163 -12.82 -4.27 -18.04
C SER A 163 -13.08 -5.35 -19.07
N ASN A 164 -13.22 -6.56 -18.58
CA ASN A 164 -13.71 -7.71 -19.31
C ASN A 164 -14.87 -8.35 -18.53
N LYS A 165 -15.68 -9.15 -19.20
CA LYS A 165 -16.77 -9.94 -18.59
C LYS A 165 -16.30 -11.33 -18.15
N GLY A 166 -14.99 -11.58 -18.20
CA GLY A 166 -14.40 -12.87 -17.94
C GLY A 166 -14.19 -13.18 -16.45
N SER A 167 -13.50 -14.27 -16.22
CA SER A 167 -13.13 -14.73 -14.89
C SER A 167 -12.16 -13.75 -14.21
N ARG A 168 -12.28 -13.62 -12.88
CA ARG A 168 -11.36 -12.85 -12.05
C ARG A 168 -11.18 -13.51 -10.70
N PHE A 169 -10.03 -13.30 -10.08
CA PHE A 169 -9.80 -13.63 -8.68
C PHE A 169 -9.93 -12.38 -7.80
N VAL A 170 -10.62 -12.52 -6.68
CA VAL A 170 -10.68 -11.48 -5.63
C VAL A 170 -10.00 -12.02 -4.39
N VAL A 171 -8.99 -11.31 -3.88
CA VAL A 171 -8.18 -11.71 -2.74
C VAL A 171 -8.19 -10.64 -1.65
N SER A 172 -7.87 -11.03 -0.42
CA SER A 172 -7.77 -10.12 0.73
C SER A 172 -6.36 -10.04 1.31
N SER A 173 -5.43 -10.87 0.82
CA SER A 173 -4.05 -10.89 1.33
C SER A 173 -3.03 -10.88 0.20
N ARG A 174 -1.85 -10.32 0.49
CA ARG A 174 -0.73 -10.28 -0.44
C ARG A 174 -0.18 -11.67 -0.76
N SER A 175 -0.10 -12.56 0.22
CA SER A 175 0.36 -13.94 0.00
C SER A 175 -0.54 -14.68 -0.97
N ALA A 176 -1.87 -14.58 -0.82
CA ALA A 176 -2.81 -15.17 -1.77
C ALA A 176 -2.67 -14.57 -3.17
N LEU A 177 -2.47 -13.25 -3.29
CA LEU A 177 -2.27 -12.58 -4.57
C LEU A 177 -1.07 -13.16 -5.32
N TYR A 178 0.08 -13.26 -4.68
CA TYR A 178 1.28 -13.78 -5.32
C TYR A 178 1.19 -15.28 -5.61
N GLU A 179 0.52 -16.06 -4.76
CA GLU A 179 0.27 -17.47 -5.03
C GLU A 179 -0.60 -17.66 -6.28
N ILE A 180 -1.64 -16.84 -6.47
CA ILE A 180 -2.47 -16.86 -7.69
C ILE A 180 -1.65 -16.46 -8.91
N LEU A 181 -0.82 -15.42 -8.84
CA LEU A 181 0.05 -15.00 -9.94
C LEU A 181 1.04 -16.10 -10.35
N SER A 182 1.60 -16.84 -9.38
CA SER A 182 2.54 -17.93 -9.66
C SER A 182 1.91 -19.12 -10.39
N ASN A 183 0.62 -19.38 -10.13
CA ASN A 183 -0.04 -20.60 -10.57
C ASN A 183 -1.06 -20.40 -11.70
N THR A 184 -1.24 -19.17 -12.18
CA THR A 184 -2.26 -18.85 -13.19
C THR A 184 -1.75 -17.86 -14.24
N SER A 185 -2.53 -17.69 -15.32
CA SER A 185 -2.31 -16.63 -16.29
C SER A 185 -2.82 -15.25 -15.84
N CYS A 186 -3.20 -15.07 -14.59
CA CYS A 186 -3.70 -13.80 -14.09
C CYS A 186 -2.65 -12.69 -14.13
N TYR A 187 -3.11 -11.44 -14.16
CA TYR A 187 -2.30 -10.26 -13.94
C TYR A 187 -2.82 -9.46 -12.75
N TYR A 188 -1.94 -8.72 -12.09
CA TYR A 188 -2.27 -7.80 -11.00
C TYR A 188 -1.97 -6.36 -11.42
N LEU A 189 -2.96 -5.47 -11.27
CA LEU A 189 -2.82 -4.03 -11.55
C LEU A 189 -1.98 -3.37 -10.45
N ASN A 190 -0.82 -2.83 -10.81
CA ASN A 190 0.18 -2.30 -9.91
C ASN A 190 0.74 -0.95 -10.42
N SER A 191 1.84 -0.51 -9.85
CA SER A 191 2.62 0.66 -10.24
C SER A 191 4.02 0.26 -10.68
N ALA A 192 4.61 1.01 -11.60
CA ALA A 192 6.00 0.83 -12.01
C ALA A 192 6.92 1.45 -10.96
N TYR A 193 7.25 0.69 -9.91
CA TYR A 193 8.21 1.11 -8.91
C TYR A 193 9.62 1.21 -9.51
N PRO A 194 10.51 2.12 -9.00
CA PRO A 194 11.83 2.39 -9.59
C PRO A 194 12.77 1.20 -9.61
N PHE A 195 12.59 0.28 -8.69
CA PHE A 195 13.40 -0.93 -8.62
C PHE A 195 12.52 -2.13 -8.90
N ASP A 196 12.84 -2.84 -9.97
CA ASP A 196 12.20 -4.11 -10.25
C ASP A 196 12.53 -5.12 -9.14
N VAL A 197 11.64 -6.02 -8.90
CA VAL A 197 11.73 -7.08 -7.88
C VAL A 197 13.07 -7.85 -7.95
N LEU A 198 13.66 -7.91 -9.14
CA LEU A 198 14.91 -8.64 -9.42
C LEU A 198 16.16 -7.99 -8.82
N ASP A 199 16.18 -6.67 -8.63
CA ASP A 199 17.38 -5.94 -8.15
C ASP A 199 17.41 -5.76 -6.61
N THR A 200 16.32 -6.04 -5.93
CA THR A 200 16.13 -5.62 -4.52
C THR A 200 16.49 -6.68 -3.48
N GLY A 201 17.03 -7.83 -3.88
CA GLY A 201 17.34 -8.92 -2.94
C GLY A 201 16.10 -9.48 -2.25
N LEU A 202 14.94 -9.40 -2.91
CA LEU A 202 13.74 -10.08 -2.44
C LEU A 202 13.99 -11.59 -2.35
N PRO A 203 13.31 -12.29 -1.43
CA PRO A 203 13.40 -13.74 -1.34
C PRO A 203 13.16 -14.38 -2.72
N SER A 204 13.86 -15.47 -3.01
CA SER A 204 13.83 -16.18 -4.30
C SER A 204 12.41 -16.53 -4.82
N ASN A 205 11.45 -16.63 -3.92
CA ASN A 205 10.02 -16.83 -4.25
C ASN A 205 9.34 -15.64 -4.93
N TYR A 206 9.95 -14.45 -4.98
CA TYR A 206 9.46 -13.28 -5.72
C TYR A 206 10.22 -13.02 -7.03
N ALA A 207 11.27 -13.78 -7.31
CA ALA A 207 12.07 -13.65 -8.54
C ALA A 207 11.31 -14.05 -9.82
N ASN A 208 10.15 -14.71 -9.69
CA ASN A 208 9.37 -15.26 -10.79
C ASN A 208 8.19 -14.35 -11.21
N TYR A 209 8.32 -13.04 -10.97
CA TYR A 209 7.31 -12.07 -11.40
C TYR A 209 7.94 -11.03 -12.30
N ARG A 210 7.16 -10.56 -13.26
CA ARG A 210 7.55 -9.47 -14.16
C ARG A 210 6.54 -8.33 -14.07
N THR A 211 7.07 -7.11 -14.09
CA THR A 211 6.26 -5.89 -14.13
C THR A 211 6.35 -5.27 -15.52
N LEU A 212 5.18 -4.99 -16.12
CA LEU A 212 5.04 -4.40 -17.44
C LEU A 212 4.26 -3.09 -17.32
N LYS A 213 4.75 -2.00 -17.90
CA LYS A 213 4.07 -0.70 -17.90
C LYS A 213 2.86 -0.71 -18.82
N LEU A 214 1.74 -0.14 -18.40
CA LEU A 214 0.56 0.03 -19.24
C LEU A 214 0.84 1.15 -20.27
N ALA A 215 0.77 0.79 -21.55
CA ALA A 215 0.99 1.73 -22.64
C ALA A 215 -0.19 2.70 -22.79
N ASN A 216 0.09 3.95 -23.19
CA ASN A 216 -0.91 4.99 -23.48
C ASN A 216 -1.91 5.20 -22.32
N CYS A 217 -1.41 5.25 -21.08
CA CYS A 217 -2.21 5.45 -19.88
C CYS A 217 -1.96 6.84 -19.32
N ASP A 218 -2.99 7.67 -19.24
CA ASP A 218 -2.93 9.03 -18.65
C ASP A 218 -3.14 9.03 -17.14
N ILE A 219 -3.62 7.90 -16.57
CA ILE A 219 -3.75 7.74 -15.13
C ILE A 219 -2.40 7.33 -14.56
N THR A 220 -1.99 8.01 -13.49
CA THR A 220 -0.77 7.71 -12.74
C THR A 220 -1.10 7.18 -11.35
N SER A 221 -0.09 6.68 -10.70
CA SER A 221 -0.12 6.17 -9.34
C SER A 221 0.68 7.10 -8.45
N GLU A 222 -0.01 7.82 -7.59
CA GLU A 222 0.57 8.84 -6.71
C GLU A 222 0.93 8.23 -5.37
N ILE A 223 2.21 8.30 -5.00
CA ILE A 223 2.69 7.92 -3.67
C ILE A 223 2.68 9.18 -2.82
N ILE A 224 1.91 9.14 -1.75
CA ILE A 224 1.82 10.25 -0.79
C ILE A 224 2.06 9.73 0.62
N TRP A 225 2.57 10.60 1.48
CA TRP A 225 2.57 10.36 2.90
C TRP A 225 1.79 11.46 3.62
N PHE A 226 1.33 11.16 4.83
CA PHE A 226 0.57 12.10 5.63
C PHE A 226 0.75 11.83 7.12
N LYS A 227 0.49 12.87 7.89
CA LYS A 227 0.50 12.86 9.36
C LYS A 227 -0.61 13.76 9.87
N ARG A 228 -0.90 13.70 11.15
CA ARG A 228 -1.77 14.70 11.78
C ARG A 228 -1.11 16.09 11.74
N GLU A 229 -1.91 17.14 11.59
CA GLU A 229 -1.40 18.51 11.57
C GLU A 229 -0.67 18.90 12.86
N ASP A 230 -1.14 18.39 14.01
CA ASP A 230 -0.57 18.66 15.34
C ASP A 230 0.58 17.70 15.73
N TYR A 231 0.90 16.71 14.90
CA TYR A 231 1.98 15.76 15.17
C TYR A 231 3.34 16.36 14.82
N ILE A 232 4.25 16.38 15.82
CA ILE A 232 5.65 16.73 15.63
C ILE A 232 6.43 15.47 15.28
N MET A 233 7.06 15.48 14.11
CA MET A 233 7.81 14.33 13.59
C MET A 233 8.93 13.91 14.56
N SER A 234 8.94 12.64 14.93
CA SER A 234 10.06 12.02 15.65
C SER A 234 11.30 11.92 14.75
N GLN A 235 12.47 11.66 15.33
CA GLN A 235 13.67 11.38 14.56
C GLN A 235 13.46 10.19 13.62
N LEU A 236 12.87 9.10 14.11
CA LEU A 236 12.62 7.89 13.33
C LEU A 236 11.62 8.12 12.19
N SER A 237 10.54 8.85 12.46
CA SER A 237 9.58 9.21 11.42
C SER A 237 10.23 10.04 10.30
N ASN A 238 11.11 10.98 10.64
CA ASN A 238 11.89 11.76 9.66
C ASN A 238 12.85 10.87 8.87
N GLU A 239 13.55 9.94 9.51
CA GLU A 239 14.45 9.01 8.82
C GLU A 239 13.71 8.09 7.84
N VAL A 240 12.53 7.57 8.22
CA VAL A 240 11.69 6.78 7.31
C VAL A 240 11.29 7.60 6.09
N ILE A 241 10.72 8.80 6.29
CA ILE A 241 10.26 9.63 5.17
C ILE A 241 11.42 10.03 4.26
N ASN A 242 12.59 10.38 4.82
CA ASN A 242 13.79 10.67 4.02
C ASN A 242 14.25 9.46 3.21
N SER A 243 14.21 8.25 3.80
CA SER A 243 14.58 7.02 3.12
C SER A 243 13.58 6.65 2.02
N VAL A 244 12.28 6.82 2.28
CA VAL A 244 11.22 6.61 1.28
C VAL A 244 11.36 7.61 0.13
N THR A 245 11.57 8.89 0.42
CA THR A 245 11.78 9.93 -0.61
C THR A 245 12.99 9.61 -1.48
N ARG A 246 14.10 9.16 -0.87
CA ARG A 246 15.31 8.75 -1.59
C ARG A 246 15.10 7.52 -2.46
N TYR A 247 14.24 6.60 -2.03
CA TYR A 247 13.90 5.41 -2.83
C TYR A 247 13.26 5.77 -4.18
N PHE A 248 12.53 6.89 -4.23
CA PHE A 248 11.86 7.36 -5.45
C PHE A 248 12.64 8.44 -6.21
N ALA A 249 13.74 8.96 -5.68
CA ALA A 249 14.58 9.97 -6.34
C ALA A 249 15.53 9.35 -7.35
#